data_55aa7d3c43a749f7378d26222a2667d3
#
_entry.id   55aa7d3c43a749f7378d26222a2667d3
#
_cell.length_a   1.000
_cell.length_b   1.000
_cell.length_c   1.000
_cell.angle_alpha   90.00
_cell.angle_beta   90.00
_cell.angle_gamma   90.00
#
_symmetry.space_group_name_H-M   'P 1'
#
loop_
_entity.id
_entity.type
_entity.pdbx_description
1 polymer ?
#
loop_
_entity_poly.entity_id
_entity_poly.type
_entity_poly.pdbx_seq_one_letter_code
_entity_poly.pdbx_strand_id
1 'polypeptide(L)'
;MARIGYTRVSTRDQHPEAQRERLEAAGCTRIFTDQGASGAKASRPEWDKCLDRLEPGDTLVATKLDRIGRSVRNLMDVSNLLQDRGVDLVCLDQPIDTTTAQGKLFFTILAAFAEFERDLIRERTKDGLAATTARGRNGGRKRRLTPGQVQAAKDLRAAGRSVREIGQLLGNGKPVSRQTVYRALGMLAT
;
A
#
# COMPACT_ATOMS: atom_id res chain seq x y z
N MET A 1 14.24 27.72 11.59
CA MET A 1 14.43 26.96 10.34
C MET A 1 15.60 26.01 10.54
N ALA A 2 15.35 24.77 10.90
CA ALA A 2 16.36 23.73 11.06
C ALA A 2 16.42 22.83 9.83
N ARG A 3 17.58 22.25 9.55
CA ARG A 3 17.74 21.19 8.54
C ARG A 3 17.77 19.84 9.25
N ILE A 4 16.77 19.01 8.99
CA ILE A 4 16.61 17.70 9.60
C ILE A 4 16.90 16.63 8.56
N GLY A 5 17.93 15.83 8.82
CA GLY A 5 18.34 14.75 7.91
C GLY A 5 17.55 13.46 8.14
N TYR A 6 17.18 12.78 7.06
CA TYR A 6 16.68 11.43 7.14
C TYR A 6 17.39 10.51 6.14
N THR A 7 17.75 9.34 6.59
CA THR A 7 18.31 8.29 5.74
C THR A 7 17.76 6.92 6.12
N ARG A 8 17.76 6.03 5.14
CA ARG A 8 17.40 4.63 5.31
C ARG A 8 18.49 3.76 4.71
N VAL A 9 19.13 2.95 5.53
CA VAL A 9 20.17 2.02 5.10
C VAL A 9 19.60 0.62 4.94
N SER A 10 19.87 -0.03 3.82
CA SER A 10 19.57 -1.44 3.64
C SER A 10 20.74 -2.27 4.18
N THR A 11 20.49 -3.55 4.50
CA THR A 11 21.55 -4.49 4.89
C THR A 11 22.61 -4.71 3.81
N ARG A 12 22.37 -4.21 2.58
CA ARG A 12 23.29 -4.24 1.45
C ARG A 12 24.02 -2.92 1.19
N ASP A 13 23.65 -1.84 1.90
CA ASP A 13 24.34 -0.56 1.76
C ASP A 13 25.74 -0.67 2.38
N GLN A 14 26.76 -0.55 1.53
CA GLN A 14 28.17 -0.74 1.89
C GLN A 14 28.74 0.43 2.72
N HIS A 15 28.07 1.59 2.75
CA HIS A 15 28.59 2.80 3.42
C HIS A 15 27.47 3.64 4.06
N PRO A 16 26.87 3.19 5.16
CA PRO A 16 25.86 3.99 5.87
C PRO A 16 26.43 5.30 6.43
N GLU A 17 27.71 5.29 6.82
CA GLU A 17 28.41 6.47 7.34
C GLU A 17 28.54 7.57 6.29
N ALA A 18 28.83 7.23 5.04
CA ALA A 18 28.93 8.20 3.96
C ALA A 18 27.61 8.96 3.70
N GLN A 19 26.46 8.32 3.90
CA GLN A 19 25.16 9.01 3.80
C GLN A 19 24.97 10.01 4.92
N ARG A 20 25.39 9.65 6.13
CA ARG A 20 25.32 10.50 7.32
C ARG A 20 26.24 11.72 7.17
N GLU A 21 27.51 11.52 6.79
CA GLU A 21 28.48 12.60 6.55
C GLU A 21 27.96 13.61 5.53
N ARG A 22 27.32 13.14 4.46
CA ARG A 22 26.72 14.02 3.44
C ARG A 22 25.56 14.85 3.98
N LEU A 23 24.74 14.29 4.87
CA LEU A 23 23.68 15.04 5.53
C LEU A 23 24.25 16.06 6.55
N GLU A 24 25.32 15.71 7.25
CA GLU A 24 26.04 16.63 8.15
C GLU A 24 26.67 17.77 7.35
N ALA A 25 27.35 17.47 6.23
CA ALA A 25 27.90 18.46 5.32
C ALA A 25 26.82 19.36 4.70
N ALA A 26 25.61 18.88 4.52
CA ALA A 26 24.45 19.65 4.09
C ALA A 26 23.85 20.54 5.19
N GLY A 27 24.46 20.57 6.39
CA GLY A 27 24.04 21.40 7.51
C GLY A 27 22.86 20.81 8.32
N CYS A 28 22.62 19.51 8.27
CA CYS A 28 21.61 18.89 9.10
C CYS A 28 22.02 18.93 10.58
N THR A 29 21.18 19.50 11.42
CA THR A 29 21.41 19.61 12.86
C THR A 29 21.04 18.32 13.60
N ARG A 30 20.18 17.51 12.99
CA ARG A 30 19.74 16.21 13.50
C ARG A 30 19.51 15.24 12.35
N ILE A 31 19.89 13.98 12.53
CA ILE A 31 19.76 12.95 11.49
C ILE A 31 19.08 11.73 12.10
N PHE A 32 18.02 11.28 11.45
CA PHE A 32 17.27 10.07 11.76
C PHE A 32 17.65 8.97 10.77
N THR A 33 17.93 7.78 11.28
CA THR A 33 18.40 6.67 10.46
C THR A 33 17.60 5.41 10.75
N ASP A 34 16.81 4.96 9.77
CA ASP A 34 16.19 3.64 9.82
C ASP A 34 17.13 2.58 9.24
N GLN A 35 17.37 1.53 10.02
CA GLN A 35 18.04 0.33 9.51
C GLN A 35 17.00 -0.63 8.97
N GLY A 36 16.92 -0.75 7.66
CA GLY A 36 15.79 -1.39 7.02
C GLY A 36 16.03 -2.77 6.48
N ALA A 37 15.21 -3.71 6.93
CA ALA A 37 14.91 -4.89 6.13
C ALA A 37 14.19 -4.47 4.82
N SER A 38 14.59 -5.04 3.69
CA SER A 38 13.92 -4.88 2.40
C SER A 38 12.52 -5.50 2.47
N GLY A 39 11.47 -4.71 2.33
CA GLY A 39 10.09 -5.21 2.25
C GLY A 39 9.03 -4.14 2.47
N ALA A 40 7.87 -4.32 1.83
CA ALA A 40 6.75 -3.37 1.87
C ALA A 40 6.16 -3.14 3.28
N LYS A 41 6.48 -4.01 4.25
CA LYS A 41 5.98 -3.97 5.64
C LYS A 41 7.02 -3.57 6.69
N ALA A 42 8.24 -3.18 6.28
CA ALA A 42 9.25 -2.79 7.27
C ALA A 42 8.82 -1.52 8.01
N SER A 43 8.77 -1.60 9.33
CA SER A 43 8.55 -0.45 10.22
C SER A 43 9.64 0.59 10.01
N ARG A 44 9.27 1.86 10.16
CA ARG A 44 10.18 3.02 9.99
C ARG A 44 10.08 3.92 11.23
N PRO A 45 10.48 3.44 12.41
CA PRO A 45 10.29 4.19 13.65
C PRO A 45 11.06 5.51 13.68
N GLU A 46 12.23 5.57 13.04
CA GLU A 46 13.00 6.80 12.96
C GLU A 46 12.40 7.80 11.95
N TRP A 47 11.71 7.32 10.92
CA TRP A 47 10.92 8.17 10.05
C TRP A 47 9.78 8.85 10.81
N ASP A 48 9.03 8.10 11.60
CA ASP A 48 7.90 8.63 12.36
C ASP A 48 8.42 9.69 13.37
N LYS A 49 9.53 9.42 14.07
CA LYS A 49 10.19 10.41 14.95
C LYS A 49 10.71 11.64 14.18
N CYS A 50 11.20 11.43 12.96
CA CYS A 50 11.64 12.54 12.11
C CYS A 50 10.46 13.45 11.78
N LEU A 51 9.33 12.88 11.36
CA LEU A 51 8.12 13.64 11.07
C LEU A 51 7.56 14.39 12.29
N ASP A 52 7.60 13.76 13.46
CA ASP A 52 7.14 14.38 14.71
C ASP A 52 8.02 15.56 15.17
N ARG A 53 9.29 15.56 14.74
CA ARG A 53 10.26 16.62 15.08
C ARG A 53 10.20 17.83 14.15
N LEU A 54 9.68 17.65 12.93
CA LEU A 54 9.61 18.71 11.92
C LEU A 54 8.56 19.76 12.32
N GLU A 55 8.98 21.02 12.30
CA GLU A 55 8.17 22.20 12.60
C GLU A 55 8.01 23.07 11.32
N PRO A 56 6.97 23.90 11.23
CA PRO A 56 6.80 24.81 10.11
C PRO A 56 8.04 25.67 9.87
N GLY A 57 8.49 25.73 8.62
CA GLY A 57 9.72 26.42 8.22
C GLY A 57 11.00 25.57 8.30
N ASP A 58 10.93 24.36 8.80
CA ASP A 58 12.07 23.43 8.75
C ASP A 58 12.23 22.82 7.34
N THR A 59 13.39 22.24 7.09
CA THR A 59 13.73 21.56 5.84
C THR A 59 14.08 20.10 6.12
N LEU A 60 13.32 19.17 5.55
CA LEU A 60 13.69 17.76 5.51
C LEU A 60 14.75 17.54 4.42
N VAL A 61 15.89 16.95 4.77
CA VAL A 61 16.97 16.66 3.84
C VAL A 61 17.19 15.17 3.74
N ALA A 62 17.25 14.65 2.52
CA ALA A 62 17.60 13.26 2.27
C ALA A 62 18.67 13.15 1.17
N THR A 63 19.44 12.07 1.16
CA THR A 63 20.41 11.83 0.10
C THR A 63 19.74 11.47 -1.22
N LYS A 64 18.69 10.64 -1.16
CA LYS A 64 17.92 10.17 -2.33
C LYS A 64 16.44 10.06 -2.01
N LEU A 65 15.58 10.25 -3.01
CA LEU A 65 14.12 10.13 -2.85
C LEU A 65 13.67 8.74 -2.42
N ASP A 66 14.36 7.69 -2.87
CA ASP A 66 14.03 6.30 -2.51
C ASP A 66 14.26 6.00 -1.00
N ARG A 67 14.99 6.86 -0.30
CA ARG A 67 15.12 6.80 1.16
C ARG A 67 13.84 7.28 1.85
N ILE A 68 13.20 8.29 1.29
CA ILE A 68 11.94 8.87 1.81
C ILE A 68 10.74 8.04 1.39
N GLY A 69 10.56 7.83 0.10
CA GLY A 69 9.43 7.13 -0.51
C GLY A 69 9.82 5.78 -1.11
N ARG A 70 8.95 4.77 -0.95
CA ARG A 70 9.12 3.43 -1.54
C ARG A 70 8.47 3.30 -2.92
N SER A 71 7.66 4.25 -3.27
CA SER A 71 6.98 4.37 -4.55
C SER A 71 6.72 5.84 -4.82
N VAL A 72 6.46 6.18 -6.08
CA VAL A 72 6.11 7.56 -6.45
C VAL A 72 4.87 8.03 -5.68
N ARG A 73 3.87 7.18 -5.52
CA ARG A 73 2.69 7.48 -4.70
C ARG A 73 3.04 7.83 -3.25
N ASN A 74 3.86 7.00 -2.60
CA ASN A 74 4.26 7.27 -1.22
C ASN A 74 5.09 8.56 -1.10
N LEU A 75 5.91 8.87 -2.10
CA LEU A 75 6.67 10.11 -2.15
C LEU A 75 5.74 11.33 -2.24
N MET A 76 4.65 11.22 -3.00
CA MET A 76 3.64 12.27 -3.10
C MET A 76 2.86 12.45 -1.79
N ASP A 77 2.45 11.34 -1.16
CA ASP A 77 1.77 11.40 0.13
C ASP A 77 2.65 12.12 1.17
N VAL A 78 3.96 11.82 1.16
CA VAL A 78 4.95 12.51 2.02
C VAL A 78 5.08 13.98 1.65
N SER A 79 5.14 14.30 0.37
CA SER A 79 5.25 15.71 -0.06
C SER A 79 4.05 16.56 0.35
N ASN A 80 2.86 16.05 0.13
CA ASN A 80 1.65 16.73 0.55
C ASN A 80 1.66 16.95 2.07
N LEU A 81 2.04 15.91 2.83
CA LEU A 81 2.18 16.01 4.29
C LEU A 81 3.18 17.10 4.70
N LEU A 82 4.35 17.18 4.04
CA LEU A 82 5.36 18.20 4.32
C LEU A 82 4.85 19.59 3.95
N GLN A 83 4.21 19.73 2.82
CA GLN A 83 3.62 20.99 2.35
C GLN A 83 2.53 21.49 3.31
N ASP A 84 1.62 20.61 3.75
CA ASP A 84 0.55 20.94 4.70
C ASP A 84 1.12 21.37 6.05
N ARG A 85 2.30 20.85 6.42
CA ARG A 85 3.03 21.25 7.64
C ARG A 85 3.94 22.46 7.44
N GLY A 86 4.03 23.03 6.25
CA GLY A 86 4.94 24.14 5.95
C GLY A 86 6.43 23.76 6.03
N VAL A 87 6.77 22.51 5.72
CA VAL A 87 8.13 21.96 5.74
C VAL A 87 8.63 21.79 4.31
N ASP A 88 9.84 22.25 4.03
CA ASP A 88 10.49 22.08 2.73
C ASP A 88 11.21 20.72 2.62
N LEU A 89 11.45 20.29 1.39
CA LEU A 89 12.16 19.05 1.06
C LEU A 89 13.38 19.34 0.17
N VAL A 90 14.53 18.82 0.57
CA VAL A 90 15.77 18.85 -0.22
C VAL A 90 16.29 17.43 -0.43
N CYS A 91 16.64 17.09 -1.67
CA CYS A 91 17.30 15.85 -2.02
C CYS A 91 18.71 16.14 -2.59
N LEU A 92 19.76 15.54 -1.99
CA LEU A 92 21.14 15.88 -2.34
C LEU A 92 21.59 15.31 -3.69
N ASP A 93 21.10 14.12 -4.07
CA ASP A 93 21.51 13.43 -5.31
C ASP A 93 20.60 13.74 -6.51
N GLN A 94 19.55 14.52 -6.30
CA GLN A 94 18.55 14.84 -7.32
C GLN A 94 18.24 16.35 -7.26
N PRO A 95 17.90 16.99 -8.37
CA PRO A 95 17.64 18.44 -8.40
C PRO A 95 16.26 18.76 -7.78
N ILE A 96 16.04 18.32 -6.55
CA ILE A 96 14.80 18.54 -5.82
C ILE A 96 15.12 19.38 -4.58
N ASP A 97 14.66 20.61 -4.63
CA ASP A 97 14.78 21.59 -3.56
C ASP A 97 13.49 22.43 -3.55
N THR A 98 12.54 22.06 -2.69
CA THR A 98 11.26 22.77 -2.62
C THR A 98 11.36 24.13 -1.92
N THR A 99 12.52 24.52 -1.41
CA THR A 99 12.76 25.89 -0.96
C THR A 99 12.80 26.87 -2.14
N THR A 100 13.07 26.36 -3.35
CA THR A 100 13.10 27.14 -4.58
C THR A 100 11.80 27.00 -5.39
N ALA A 101 11.41 28.06 -6.12
CA ALA A 101 10.26 27.99 -7.03
C ALA A 101 10.44 26.91 -8.11
N GLN A 102 11.66 26.74 -8.60
CA GLN A 102 12.01 25.77 -9.62
C GLN A 102 11.89 24.32 -9.10
N GLY A 103 12.35 24.05 -7.88
CA GLY A 103 12.21 22.73 -7.24
C GLY A 103 10.75 22.41 -6.90
N LYS A 104 9.96 23.40 -6.46
CA LYS A 104 8.51 23.26 -6.27
C LYS A 104 7.81 22.86 -7.57
N LEU A 105 8.12 23.57 -8.68
CA LEU A 105 7.57 23.24 -9.98
C LEU A 105 7.93 21.82 -10.43
N PHE A 106 9.21 21.45 -10.32
CA PHE A 106 9.68 20.11 -10.68
C PHE A 106 8.96 19.03 -9.87
N PHE A 107 8.81 19.27 -8.57
CA PHE A 107 8.11 18.32 -7.68
C PHE A 107 6.63 18.20 -8.04
N THR A 108 5.96 19.31 -8.37
CA THR A 108 4.57 19.34 -8.83
C THR A 108 4.38 18.54 -10.13
N ILE A 109 5.32 18.67 -11.07
CA ILE A 109 5.29 17.91 -12.33
C ILE A 109 5.45 16.41 -12.06
N LEU A 110 6.39 16.03 -11.19
CA LEU A 110 6.59 14.63 -10.80
C LEU A 110 5.34 14.07 -10.13
N ALA A 111 4.69 14.86 -9.33
CA ALA A 111 3.42 14.53 -8.67
C ALA A 111 2.31 14.27 -9.69
N ALA A 112 2.10 15.18 -10.62
CA ALA A 112 1.09 15.05 -11.67
C ALA A 112 1.35 13.84 -12.57
N PHE A 113 2.61 13.55 -12.90
CA PHE A 113 2.98 12.38 -13.69
C PHE A 113 2.63 11.06 -12.99
N ALA A 114 2.86 10.97 -11.69
CA ALA A 114 2.51 9.78 -10.91
C ALA A 114 1.00 9.57 -10.77
N GLU A 115 0.22 10.64 -10.70
CA GLU A 115 -1.24 10.56 -10.71
C GLU A 115 -1.74 10.06 -12.06
N PHE A 116 -1.21 10.59 -13.14
CA PHE A 116 -1.51 10.14 -14.50
C PHE A 116 -1.20 8.64 -14.72
N GLU A 117 -0.02 8.16 -14.30
CA GLU A 117 0.30 6.72 -14.36
C GLU A 117 -0.70 5.85 -13.59
N ARG A 118 -1.13 6.32 -12.43
CA ARG A 118 -2.14 5.61 -11.62
C ARG A 118 -3.46 5.51 -12.34
N ASP A 119 -3.89 6.59 -12.95
CA ASP A 119 -5.18 6.62 -13.66
C ASP A 119 -5.15 5.73 -14.90
N LEU A 120 -4.05 5.72 -15.64
CA LEU A 120 -3.84 4.76 -16.74
C LEU A 120 -3.91 3.29 -16.26
N ILE A 121 -3.31 2.96 -15.12
CA ILE A 121 -3.36 1.61 -14.57
C ILE A 121 -4.79 1.25 -14.15
N ARG A 122 -5.53 2.19 -13.56
CA ARG A 122 -6.95 2.00 -13.18
C ARG A 122 -7.82 1.75 -14.41
N GLU A 123 -7.64 2.55 -15.45
CA GLU A 123 -8.36 2.42 -16.71
C GLU A 123 -8.11 1.06 -17.34
N ARG A 124 -6.85 0.66 -17.52
CA ARG A 124 -6.49 -0.66 -18.05
C ARG A 124 -7.06 -1.82 -17.21
N THR A 125 -7.06 -1.66 -15.88
CA THR A 125 -7.63 -2.67 -14.97
C THR A 125 -9.14 -2.77 -15.14
N LYS A 126 -9.83 -1.63 -15.27
CA LYS A 126 -11.28 -1.56 -15.49
C LYS A 126 -11.67 -2.20 -16.84
N ASP A 127 -10.91 -1.91 -17.88
CA ASP A 127 -11.13 -2.48 -19.22
C ASP A 127 -10.86 -4.00 -19.22
N GLY A 128 -9.80 -4.44 -18.55
CA GLY A 128 -9.50 -5.86 -18.38
C GLY A 128 -10.59 -6.61 -17.60
N LEU A 129 -11.15 -5.99 -16.55
CA LEU A 129 -12.27 -6.55 -15.80
C LEU A 129 -13.55 -6.60 -16.65
N ALA A 130 -13.86 -5.55 -17.40
CA ALA A 130 -15.02 -5.51 -18.30
C ALA A 130 -14.91 -6.59 -19.38
N ALA A 131 -13.75 -6.73 -20.02
CA ALA A 131 -13.50 -7.78 -21.02
C ALA A 131 -13.60 -9.20 -20.40
N THR A 132 -13.17 -9.38 -19.16
CA THR A 132 -13.24 -10.66 -18.46
C THR A 132 -14.68 -11.02 -18.11
N THR A 133 -15.47 -10.03 -17.66
CA THR A 133 -16.89 -10.17 -17.36
C THR A 133 -17.70 -10.47 -18.63
N ALA A 134 -17.41 -9.78 -19.73
CA ALA A 134 -18.04 -10.04 -21.04
C ALA A 134 -17.80 -11.47 -21.55
N ARG A 135 -16.66 -12.09 -21.17
CA ARG A 135 -16.34 -13.50 -21.48
C ARG A 135 -16.94 -14.49 -20.47
N GLY A 136 -17.84 -14.04 -19.58
CA GLY A 136 -18.49 -14.88 -18.55
C GLY A 136 -17.57 -15.29 -17.39
N ARG A 137 -16.38 -14.72 -17.30
CA ARG A 137 -15.45 -14.97 -16.21
C ARG A 137 -15.63 -13.91 -15.11
N ASN A 138 -16.56 -14.13 -14.22
CA ASN A 138 -16.73 -13.28 -13.04
C ASN A 138 -15.63 -13.58 -12.02
N GLY A 139 -14.85 -12.56 -11.66
CA GLY A 139 -13.89 -12.66 -10.58
C GLY A 139 -14.57 -12.95 -9.24
N GLY A 140 -13.79 -13.32 -8.25
CA GLY A 140 -14.26 -13.60 -6.90
C GLY A 140 -14.00 -15.04 -6.46
N ARG A 141 -14.31 -15.32 -5.20
CA ARG A 141 -14.13 -16.66 -4.63
C ARG A 141 -15.13 -17.63 -5.25
N LYS A 142 -14.65 -18.73 -5.84
CA LYS A 142 -15.51 -19.80 -6.39
C LYS A 142 -16.53 -20.23 -5.34
N ARG A 143 -17.78 -20.39 -5.78
CA ARG A 143 -18.84 -20.94 -4.91
C ARG A 143 -18.41 -22.31 -4.43
N ARG A 144 -18.54 -22.55 -3.12
CA ARG A 144 -18.11 -23.81 -2.50
C ARG A 144 -19.03 -24.97 -2.87
N LEU A 145 -20.28 -24.69 -3.23
CA LEU A 145 -21.25 -25.68 -3.69
C LEU A 145 -21.60 -25.42 -5.14
N THR A 146 -21.65 -26.47 -5.92
CA THR A 146 -22.15 -26.44 -7.30
C THR A 146 -23.68 -26.28 -7.31
N PRO A 147 -24.29 -25.83 -8.43
CA PRO A 147 -25.76 -25.74 -8.54
C PRO A 147 -26.47 -27.05 -8.18
N GLY A 148 -25.91 -28.21 -8.61
CA GLY A 148 -26.44 -29.53 -8.25
C GLY A 148 -26.36 -29.83 -6.74
N GLN A 149 -25.27 -29.44 -6.09
CA GLN A 149 -25.14 -29.59 -4.62
C GLN A 149 -26.09 -28.67 -3.85
N VAL A 150 -26.37 -27.49 -4.39
CA VAL A 150 -27.39 -26.58 -3.80
C VAL A 150 -28.77 -27.21 -3.90
N GLN A 151 -29.13 -27.84 -5.02
CA GLN A 151 -30.41 -28.54 -5.16
C GLN A 151 -30.47 -29.75 -4.20
N ALA A 152 -29.42 -30.57 -4.15
CA ALA A 152 -29.33 -31.69 -3.22
C ALA A 152 -29.45 -31.23 -1.74
N ALA A 153 -28.91 -30.05 -1.39
CA ALA A 153 -29.10 -29.49 -0.05
C ALA A 153 -30.57 -29.21 0.26
N LYS A 154 -31.32 -28.67 -0.68
CA LYS A 154 -32.76 -28.38 -0.54
C LYS A 154 -33.57 -29.69 -0.40
N ASP A 155 -33.28 -30.70 -1.21
CA ASP A 155 -33.97 -31.99 -1.17
C ASP A 155 -33.73 -32.71 0.15
N LEU A 156 -32.47 -32.72 0.62
CA LEU A 156 -32.13 -33.29 1.93
C LEU A 156 -32.82 -32.53 3.07
N ARG A 157 -32.98 -31.22 2.94
CA ARG A 157 -33.69 -30.43 3.95
C ARG A 157 -35.18 -30.74 3.97
N ALA A 158 -35.79 -30.90 2.80
CA ALA A 158 -37.19 -31.31 2.65
C ALA A 158 -37.45 -32.70 3.23
N ALA A 159 -36.44 -33.63 3.13
CA ALA A 159 -36.44 -34.95 3.74
C ALA A 159 -36.16 -34.93 5.26
N GLY A 160 -36.18 -33.76 5.91
CA GLY A 160 -36.06 -33.61 7.38
C GLY A 160 -34.61 -33.66 7.93
N ARG A 161 -33.58 -33.72 7.08
CA ARG A 161 -32.19 -33.76 7.54
C ARG A 161 -31.76 -32.44 8.20
N SER A 162 -30.95 -32.57 9.21
CA SER A 162 -30.37 -31.41 9.89
C SER A 162 -29.30 -30.70 9.04
N VAL A 163 -29.10 -29.40 9.25
CA VAL A 163 -28.06 -28.61 8.55
C VAL A 163 -26.66 -29.17 8.74
N ARG A 164 -26.41 -29.81 9.90
CA ARG A 164 -25.14 -30.47 10.20
C ARG A 164 -24.92 -31.72 9.33
N GLU A 165 -25.93 -32.57 9.20
CA GLU A 165 -25.88 -33.78 8.35
C GLU A 165 -25.76 -33.41 6.88
N ILE A 166 -26.51 -32.39 6.41
CA ILE A 166 -26.40 -31.85 5.03
C ILE A 166 -24.96 -31.38 4.75
N GLY A 167 -24.35 -30.67 5.69
CA GLY A 167 -22.96 -30.21 5.57
C GLY A 167 -21.95 -31.36 5.47
N GLN A 168 -22.19 -32.46 6.15
CA GLN A 168 -21.37 -33.69 6.10
C GLN A 168 -21.53 -34.40 4.75
N LEU A 169 -22.77 -34.60 4.30
CA LEU A 169 -23.09 -35.30 3.05
C LEU A 169 -22.58 -34.58 1.79
N LEU A 170 -22.63 -33.24 1.76
CA LEU A 170 -22.20 -32.46 0.62
C LEU A 170 -20.68 -32.22 0.57
N GLY A 171 -19.95 -32.65 1.57
CA GLY A 171 -18.58 -32.19 1.82
C GLY A 171 -17.47 -33.01 1.18
N ASN A 172 -17.71 -34.06 0.37
CA ASN A 172 -16.68 -34.87 -0.28
C ASN A 172 -15.38 -35.02 0.56
N GLY A 173 -15.49 -35.52 1.79
CA GLY A 173 -14.37 -35.74 2.72
C GLY A 173 -14.00 -34.53 3.63
N LYS A 174 -14.47 -33.32 3.34
CA LYS A 174 -14.36 -32.15 4.26
C LYS A 174 -15.74 -31.52 4.44
N PRO A 175 -16.31 -31.50 5.65
CA PRO A 175 -17.65 -30.99 5.86
C PRO A 175 -17.80 -29.55 5.42
N VAL A 176 -18.94 -29.25 4.81
CA VAL A 176 -19.31 -27.90 4.44
C VAL A 176 -19.80 -27.16 5.70
N SER A 177 -19.36 -25.93 5.89
CA SER A 177 -19.75 -25.13 7.06
C SER A 177 -21.26 -24.90 7.09
N ARG A 178 -21.85 -24.84 8.30
CA ARG A 178 -23.27 -24.54 8.51
C ARG A 178 -23.70 -23.27 7.76
N GLN A 179 -22.87 -22.25 7.80
CA GLN A 179 -23.15 -20.96 7.12
C GLN A 179 -23.28 -21.12 5.60
N THR A 180 -22.46 -21.99 4.98
CA THR A 180 -22.57 -22.30 3.54
C THR A 180 -23.86 -23.06 3.23
N VAL A 181 -24.27 -23.98 4.10
CA VAL A 181 -25.53 -24.72 3.94
C VAL A 181 -26.73 -23.76 4.12
N TYR A 182 -26.74 -22.89 5.11
CA TYR A 182 -27.77 -21.87 5.30
C TYR A 182 -27.94 -20.94 4.10
N ARG A 183 -26.80 -20.51 3.49
CA ARG A 183 -26.85 -19.73 2.24
C ARG A 183 -27.43 -20.53 1.07
N ALA A 184 -27.07 -21.80 0.95
CA ALA A 184 -27.61 -22.68 -0.09
C ALA A 184 -29.12 -22.89 0.03
N LEU A 185 -29.62 -22.92 1.25
CA LEU A 185 -31.06 -23.05 1.57
C LEU A 185 -31.82 -21.72 1.48
N GLY A 186 -31.15 -20.59 1.25
CA GLY A 186 -31.76 -19.25 1.21
C GLY A 186 -32.15 -18.69 2.59
N MET A 187 -31.61 -19.25 3.67
CA MET A 187 -31.92 -18.88 5.06
C MET A 187 -31.02 -17.75 5.60
N LEU A 188 -29.99 -17.35 4.86
CA LEU A 188 -29.11 -16.21 5.18
C LEU A 188 -29.02 -15.34 3.93
N ALA A 189 -29.15 -14.02 4.13
CA ALA A 189 -28.91 -13.04 3.09
C ALA A 189 -27.46 -13.17 2.57
N THR A 190 -27.28 -12.89 1.29
CA THR A 190 -26.00 -12.99 0.55
C THR A 190 -25.01 -11.96 1.04
#